data_1a1d1bc48632cbc48a9766a15ae4a44c
#
_entry.id   1a1d1bc48632cbc48a9766a15ae4a44c
#
_cell.length_a   1.000
_cell.length_b   1.000
_cell.length_c   1.000
_cell.angle_alpha   90.00
_cell.angle_beta   90.00
_cell.angle_gamma   90.00
#
_symmetry.space_group_name_H-M   'P 1'
#
loop_
_entity.id
_entity.type
_entity.pdbx_description
1 polymer ?
#
loop_
_entity_poly.entity_id
_entity_poly.type
_entity_poly.pdbx_seq_one_letter_code
_entity_poly.pdbx_strand_id
1 'polypeptide(L)'
;RAARVAARFGILIKDAEALEVAHRVDTVAFDKTGTLTVGQPRLLALVPAPGVDEGEALRIAASLQSGSEHPLARAVLAAARERGLAVDRPVDVRAVPGHGSEGRVGGQRVRIGSARWMGELSVDLKPFEAVAQAQQSAGATISILVVEDDATPAPRALALLAFGDEPKPGARAAIERLHARGVRTVMISGDN
;
A
#
# COMPACT_ATOMS: atom_id res chain seq x y z
N ARG A 1 -40.45 -6.74 -4.92
CA ARG A 1 -39.90 -7.13 -6.24
C ARG A 1 -38.44 -6.69 -6.41
N ALA A 2 -38.12 -5.46 -6.01
CA ALA A 2 -36.75 -4.93 -6.08
C ALA A 2 -35.73 -5.72 -5.25
N ALA A 3 -36.05 -6.13 -4.02
CA ALA A 3 -35.17 -6.93 -3.16
C ALA A 3 -34.83 -8.29 -3.76
N ARG A 4 -35.77 -8.96 -4.46
CA ARG A 4 -35.50 -10.21 -5.17
C ARG A 4 -34.55 -10.03 -6.37
N VAL A 5 -34.62 -8.89 -7.05
CA VAL A 5 -33.70 -8.57 -8.15
C VAL A 5 -32.32 -8.29 -7.60
N ALA A 6 -32.22 -7.50 -6.52
CA ALA A 6 -30.95 -7.19 -5.85
C ALA A 6 -30.23 -8.46 -5.36
N ALA A 7 -30.96 -9.42 -4.78
CA ALA A 7 -30.39 -10.69 -4.32
C ALA A 7 -29.73 -11.52 -5.44
N ARG A 8 -30.23 -11.43 -6.69
CA ARG A 8 -29.60 -12.08 -7.85
C ARG A 8 -28.22 -11.53 -8.19
N PHE A 9 -27.94 -10.31 -7.72
CA PHE A 9 -26.64 -9.65 -7.89
C PHE A 9 -25.81 -9.67 -6.61
N GLY A 10 -26.16 -10.54 -5.63
CA GLY A 10 -25.45 -10.63 -4.36
C GLY A 10 -25.68 -9.46 -3.40
N ILE A 11 -26.68 -8.60 -3.64
CA ILE A 11 -27.00 -7.46 -2.80
C ILE A 11 -28.03 -7.88 -1.76
N LEU A 12 -27.61 -7.88 -0.50
CA LEU A 12 -28.49 -8.15 0.63
C LEU A 12 -29.14 -6.86 1.12
N ILE A 13 -30.46 -6.76 0.99
CA ILE A 13 -31.24 -5.64 1.52
C ILE A 13 -31.87 -6.09 2.84
N LYS A 14 -31.43 -5.48 3.93
CA LYS A 14 -31.91 -5.79 5.29
C LYS A 14 -33.14 -4.97 5.70
N ASP A 15 -33.33 -3.81 5.06
CA ASP A 15 -34.37 -2.87 5.40
C ASP A 15 -35.10 -2.40 4.13
N ALA A 16 -36.42 -2.49 4.15
CA ALA A 16 -37.27 -2.05 3.05
C ALA A 16 -37.35 -0.51 2.95
N GLU A 17 -37.28 0.20 4.09
CA GLU A 17 -37.30 1.65 4.16
C GLU A 17 -36.04 2.24 3.47
N ALA A 18 -34.87 1.59 3.63
CA ALA A 18 -33.65 1.98 2.95
C ALA A 18 -33.80 1.98 1.42
N LEU A 19 -34.59 1.07 0.86
CA LEU A 19 -34.94 1.05 -0.58
C LEU A 19 -35.82 2.22 -0.99
N GLU A 20 -36.74 2.61 -0.13
CA GLU A 20 -37.65 3.73 -0.39
C GLU A 20 -36.90 5.07 -0.34
N VAL A 21 -35.90 5.19 0.53
CA VAL A 21 -35.06 6.37 0.66
C VAL A 21 -33.96 6.45 -0.42
N ALA A 22 -33.52 5.30 -0.94
CA ALA A 22 -32.41 5.24 -1.91
C ALA A 22 -32.60 6.11 -3.15
N HIS A 23 -33.85 6.39 -3.58
CA HIS A 23 -34.13 7.26 -4.70
C HIS A 23 -33.87 8.74 -4.43
N ARG A 24 -33.75 9.15 -3.15
CA ARG A 24 -33.47 10.53 -2.71
C ARG A 24 -31.98 10.79 -2.49
N VAL A 25 -31.13 9.75 -2.64
CA VAL A 25 -29.69 9.89 -2.45
C VAL A 25 -29.12 10.76 -3.56
N ASP A 26 -28.54 11.88 -3.19
CA ASP A 26 -27.87 12.83 -4.07
C ASP A 26 -26.35 12.75 -3.99
N THR A 27 -25.82 12.07 -2.98
CA THR A 27 -24.40 11.92 -2.74
C THR A 27 -24.08 10.51 -2.21
N VAL A 28 -23.08 9.87 -2.78
CA VAL A 28 -22.57 8.58 -2.34
C VAL A 28 -21.11 8.74 -1.90
N ALA A 29 -20.82 8.38 -0.66
CA ALA A 29 -19.47 8.31 -0.13
C ALA A 29 -18.94 6.86 -0.28
N PHE A 30 -17.81 6.71 -0.95
CA PHE A 30 -17.12 5.44 -1.13
C PHE A 30 -15.90 5.37 -0.22
N ASP A 31 -15.75 4.25 0.49
CA ASP A 31 -14.44 3.86 1.00
C ASP A 31 -13.55 3.48 -0.18
N LYS A 32 -12.25 3.88 -0.14
CA LYS A 32 -11.28 3.56 -1.19
C LYS A 32 -10.93 2.08 -1.17
N THR A 33 -10.37 1.62 -0.04
CA THR A 33 -9.71 0.32 0.04
C THR A 33 -10.71 -0.84 0.17
N GLY A 34 -10.64 -1.80 -0.75
CA GLY A 34 -11.53 -2.95 -0.78
C GLY A 34 -12.94 -2.65 -1.33
N THR A 35 -13.33 -1.37 -1.48
CA THR A 35 -14.61 -0.94 -2.06
C THR A 35 -14.45 -0.53 -3.51
N LEU A 36 -13.73 0.56 -3.79
CA LEU A 36 -13.39 0.98 -5.14
C LEU A 36 -12.19 0.23 -5.71
N THR A 37 -11.32 -0.26 -4.85
CA THR A 37 -10.13 -1.04 -5.17
C THR A 37 -10.29 -2.51 -4.76
N VAL A 38 -9.39 -3.35 -5.24
CA VAL A 38 -9.39 -4.80 -4.97
C VAL A 38 -9.08 -5.12 -3.51
N GLY A 39 -8.42 -4.21 -2.79
CA GLY A 39 -7.96 -4.42 -1.40
C GLY A 39 -6.70 -5.27 -1.32
N GLN A 40 -5.96 -5.36 -2.42
CA GLN A 40 -4.70 -6.09 -2.52
C GLN A 40 -3.62 -5.16 -3.04
N PRO A 41 -2.89 -4.46 -2.15
CA PRO A 41 -1.83 -3.57 -2.58
C PRO A 41 -0.74 -4.34 -3.34
N ARG A 42 -0.21 -3.69 -4.37
CA ARG A 42 0.94 -4.15 -5.15
C ARG A 42 2.09 -3.17 -5.01
N LEU A 43 3.31 -3.65 -5.18
CA LEU A 43 4.48 -2.79 -5.34
C LEU A 43 4.44 -2.16 -6.74
N LEU A 44 4.12 -0.87 -6.81
CA LEU A 44 4.03 -0.11 -8.07
C LEU A 44 5.40 0.32 -8.56
N ALA A 45 6.26 0.72 -7.63
CA ALA A 45 7.63 1.12 -7.93
C ALA A 45 8.55 0.84 -6.75
N LEU A 46 9.77 0.46 -7.06
CA LEU A 46 10.92 0.48 -6.15
C LEU A 46 11.95 1.41 -6.78
N VAL A 47 12.31 2.47 -6.08
CA VAL A 47 13.29 3.46 -6.54
C VAL A 47 14.50 3.35 -5.64
N PRO A 48 15.61 2.78 -6.14
CA PRO A 48 16.83 2.64 -5.34
C PRO A 48 17.53 3.99 -5.14
N ALA A 49 18.29 4.09 -4.06
CA ALA A 49 19.21 5.21 -3.86
C ALA A 49 20.32 5.20 -4.93
N PRO A 50 20.96 6.34 -5.20
CA PRO A 50 22.08 6.38 -6.12
C PRO A 50 23.17 5.35 -5.79
N GLY A 51 23.54 4.54 -6.78
CA GLY A 51 24.54 3.47 -6.63
C GLY A 51 24.05 2.18 -5.96
N VAL A 52 22.77 2.06 -5.66
CA VAL A 52 22.15 0.83 -5.13
C VAL A 52 21.52 0.04 -6.27
N ASP A 53 21.78 -1.26 -6.33
CA ASP A 53 21.11 -2.15 -7.27
C ASP A 53 19.66 -2.40 -6.84
N GLU A 54 18.73 -2.28 -7.80
CA GLU A 54 17.29 -2.40 -7.55
C GLU A 54 16.91 -3.82 -7.10
N GLY A 55 17.52 -4.84 -7.72
CA GLY A 55 17.26 -6.23 -7.39
C GLY A 55 17.74 -6.57 -5.98
N GLU A 56 18.90 -6.05 -5.59
CA GLU A 56 19.43 -6.21 -4.24
C GLU A 56 18.57 -5.51 -3.19
N ALA A 57 18.12 -4.29 -3.46
CA ALA A 57 17.21 -3.57 -2.57
C ALA A 57 15.89 -4.33 -2.40
N LEU A 58 15.32 -4.87 -3.48
CA LEU A 58 14.10 -5.68 -3.43
C LEU A 58 14.33 -6.99 -2.67
N ARG A 59 15.48 -7.65 -2.86
CA ARG A 59 15.85 -8.88 -2.16
C ARG A 59 15.91 -8.65 -0.64
N ILE A 60 16.58 -7.58 -0.21
CA ILE A 60 16.67 -7.21 1.22
C ILE A 60 15.29 -6.89 1.79
N ALA A 61 14.49 -6.11 1.08
CA ALA A 61 13.13 -5.78 1.49
C ALA A 61 12.27 -7.04 1.65
N ALA A 62 12.30 -7.94 0.66
CA ALA A 62 11.55 -9.19 0.69
C ALA A 62 12.03 -10.12 1.82
N SER A 63 13.33 -10.17 2.07
CA SER A 63 13.90 -10.96 3.15
C SER A 63 13.37 -10.49 4.51
N LEU A 64 13.42 -9.19 4.81
CA LEU A 64 12.84 -8.65 6.05
C LEU A 64 11.34 -8.97 6.18
N GLN A 65 10.60 -8.91 5.09
CA GLN A 65 9.15 -9.09 5.08
C GLN A 65 8.69 -10.55 4.99
N SER A 66 9.61 -11.52 4.90
CA SER A 66 9.29 -12.92 4.60
C SER A 66 8.43 -13.62 5.67
N GLY A 67 8.43 -13.12 6.90
CA GLY A 67 7.60 -13.64 8.00
C GLY A 67 6.38 -12.76 8.33
N SER A 68 6.09 -11.74 7.53
CA SER A 68 5.00 -10.79 7.80
C SER A 68 3.75 -11.08 6.99
N GLU A 69 2.59 -11.12 7.66
CA GLU A 69 1.27 -11.25 7.03
C GLU A 69 0.67 -9.90 6.57
N HIS A 70 1.39 -8.80 6.78
CA HIS A 70 0.90 -7.49 6.40
C HIS A 70 0.69 -7.40 4.87
N PRO A 71 -0.39 -6.76 4.37
CA PRO A 71 -0.65 -6.65 2.93
C PRO A 71 0.51 -6.09 2.11
N LEU A 72 1.21 -5.06 2.60
CA LEU A 72 2.38 -4.50 1.94
C LEU A 72 3.57 -5.47 1.90
N ALA A 73 3.75 -6.30 2.93
CA ALA A 73 4.77 -7.34 2.94
C ALA A 73 4.52 -8.38 1.85
N ARG A 74 3.26 -8.81 1.69
CA ARG A 74 2.87 -9.72 0.61
C ARG A 74 3.13 -9.13 -0.77
N ALA A 75 2.91 -7.82 -0.93
CA ALA A 75 3.20 -7.11 -2.18
C ALA A 75 4.70 -7.14 -2.53
N VAL A 76 5.57 -6.91 -1.54
CA VAL A 76 7.03 -6.98 -1.71
C VAL A 76 7.48 -8.40 -2.07
N LEU A 77 6.96 -9.40 -1.35
CA LEU A 77 7.27 -10.82 -1.60
C LEU A 77 6.80 -11.28 -2.99
N ALA A 78 5.63 -10.82 -3.43
CA ALA A 78 5.14 -11.12 -4.78
C ALA A 78 6.08 -10.53 -5.85
N ALA A 79 6.49 -9.26 -5.72
CA ALA A 79 7.40 -8.60 -6.63
C ALA A 79 8.78 -9.29 -6.68
N ALA A 80 9.31 -9.73 -5.54
CA ALA A 80 10.57 -10.48 -5.48
C ALA A 80 10.45 -11.84 -6.17
N ARG A 81 9.34 -12.55 -5.97
CA ARG A 81 9.06 -13.84 -6.61
C ARG A 81 8.92 -13.71 -8.13
N GLU A 82 8.22 -12.70 -8.61
CA GLU A 82 8.07 -12.40 -10.05
C GLU A 82 9.42 -12.16 -10.74
N ARG A 83 10.39 -11.61 -10.00
CA ARG A 83 11.75 -11.37 -10.49
C ARG A 83 12.71 -12.54 -10.22
N GLY A 84 12.24 -13.65 -9.66
CA GLY A 84 13.05 -14.84 -9.35
C GLY A 84 14.12 -14.60 -8.29
N LEU A 85 13.95 -13.61 -7.41
CA LEU A 85 14.92 -13.29 -6.38
C LEU A 85 14.83 -14.27 -5.21
N ALA A 86 15.98 -14.75 -4.77
CA ALA A 86 16.09 -15.56 -3.56
C ALA A 86 15.89 -14.68 -2.32
N VAL A 87 15.07 -15.15 -1.40
CA VAL A 87 14.76 -14.46 -0.15
C VAL A 87 15.53 -15.11 0.99
N ASP A 88 16.33 -14.33 1.69
CA ASP A 88 17.09 -14.82 2.85
C ASP A 88 16.18 -14.94 4.08
N ARG A 89 16.59 -15.76 5.02
CA ARG A 89 15.90 -15.87 6.30
C ARG A 89 16.34 -14.72 7.21
N PRO A 90 15.42 -13.81 7.60
CA PRO A 90 15.74 -12.74 8.53
C PRO A 90 15.80 -13.27 9.96
N VAL A 91 16.44 -12.53 10.85
CA VAL A 91 16.44 -12.78 12.29
C VAL A 91 15.98 -11.53 13.04
N ASP A 92 15.50 -11.72 14.27
CA ASP A 92 15.04 -10.63 15.17
C ASP A 92 13.97 -9.73 14.54
N VAL A 93 13.11 -10.29 13.70
CA VAL A 93 12.04 -9.51 13.02
C VAL A 93 10.98 -9.14 14.01
N ARG A 94 10.63 -7.85 14.02
CA ARG A 94 9.51 -7.33 14.80
C ARG A 94 8.76 -6.22 14.07
N ALA A 95 7.47 -6.16 14.30
CA ALA A 95 6.66 -5.01 13.91
C ALA A 95 6.87 -3.86 14.91
N VAL A 96 7.00 -2.64 14.40
CA VAL A 96 7.07 -1.40 15.19
C VAL A 96 5.75 -0.67 14.96
N PRO A 97 4.83 -0.68 15.94
CA PRO A 97 3.48 -0.13 15.77
C PRO A 97 3.49 1.32 15.29
N GLY A 98 2.73 1.62 14.24
CA GLY A 98 2.63 2.95 13.64
C GLY A 98 3.85 3.40 12.82
N HIS A 99 4.90 2.58 12.72
CA HIS A 99 6.16 2.90 12.05
C HIS A 99 6.45 1.97 10.87
N GLY A 100 6.49 0.65 11.12
CA GLY A 100 6.83 -0.34 10.11
C GLY A 100 7.34 -1.63 10.71
N SER A 101 8.41 -2.20 10.15
CA SER A 101 9.07 -3.40 10.64
C SER A 101 10.58 -3.26 10.60
N GLU A 102 11.25 -3.96 11.51
CA GLU A 102 12.70 -4.06 11.55
C GLU A 102 13.16 -5.48 11.84
N GLY A 103 14.42 -5.77 11.54
CA GLY A 103 15.07 -7.05 11.77
C GLY A 103 16.50 -7.04 11.25
N ARG A 104 17.11 -8.22 11.12
CA ARG A 104 18.44 -8.37 10.55
C ARG A 104 18.39 -9.28 9.31
N VAL A 105 19.06 -8.85 8.25
CA VAL A 105 19.20 -9.58 6.99
C VAL A 105 20.67 -9.54 6.61
N GLY A 106 21.30 -10.69 6.42
CA GLY A 106 22.72 -10.77 6.07
C GLY A 106 23.66 -10.12 7.09
N GLY A 107 23.28 -10.11 8.37
CA GLY A 107 24.04 -9.46 9.45
C GLY A 107 23.77 -7.98 9.64
N GLN A 108 23.19 -7.29 8.67
CA GLN A 108 22.84 -5.87 8.75
C GLN A 108 21.48 -5.65 9.42
N ARG A 109 21.32 -4.58 10.16
CA ARG A 109 20.00 -4.15 10.63
C ARG A 109 19.25 -3.51 9.47
N VAL A 110 18.02 -3.97 9.25
CA VAL A 110 17.15 -3.53 8.15
C VAL A 110 15.84 -3.03 8.72
N ARG A 111 15.34 -1.93 8.19
CA ARG A 111 14.03 -1.36 8.53
C ARG A 111 13.25 -1.03 7.27
N ILE A 112 11.94 -1.26 7.30
CA ILE A 112 11.00 -0.77 6.30
C ILE A 112 9.87 -0.05 7.02
N GLY A 113 9.61 1.19 6.66
CA GLY A 113 8.56 1.94 7.32
C GLY A 113 8.30 3.31 6.73
N SER A 114 7.48 4.09 7.44
CA SER A 114 7.05 5.41 7.01
C SER A 114 8.22 6.40 6.92
N ALA A 115 8.10 7.40 6.02
CA ALA A 115 9.09 8.48 5.92
C ALA A 115 9.23 9.24 7.25
N ARG A 116 8.14 9.37 8.02
CA ARG A 116 8.16 9.97 9.35
C ARG A 116 9.13 9.22 10.28
N TRP A 117 9.00 7.90 10.36
CA TRP A 117 9.89 7.09 11.20
C TRP A 117 11.35 7.22 10.78
N MET A 118 11.62 7.25 9.48
CA MET A 118 13.00 7.43 8.97
C MET A 118 13.54 8.82 9.31
N GLY A 119 12.70 9.85 9.34
CA GLY A 119 13.08 11.18 9.83
C GLY A 119 13.45 11.18 11.32
N GLU A 120 12.72 10.46 12.17
CA GLU A 120 13.03 10.27 13.59
C GLU A 120 14.39 9.57 13.80
N LEU A 121 14.79 8.72 12.85
CA LEU A 121 16.10 8.05 12.82
C LEU A 121 17.19 8.88 12.12
N SER A 122 16.90 10.12 11.76
CA SER A 122 17.82 11.04 11.07
C SER A 122 18.36 10.49 9.72
N VAL A 123 17.55 9.70 9.02
CA VAL A 123 17.90 9.20 7.69
C VAL A 123 17.76 10.33 6.67
N ASP A 124 18.78 10.50 5.79
CA ASP A 124 18.67 11.45 4.67
C ASP A 124 17.71 10.90 3.60
N LEU A 125 16.59 11.59 3.43
CA LEU A 125 15.54 11.26 2.45
C LEU A 125 15.53 12.17 1.23
N LYS A 126 16.43 13.17 1.15
CA LYS A 126 16.51 14.11 0.02
C LYS A 126 16.51 13.43 -1.35
N PRO A 127 17.23 12.30 -1.56
CA PRO A 127 17.23 11.63 -2.85
C PRO A 127 15.85 11.14 -3.32
N PHE A 128 14.90 11.01 -2.39
CA PHE A 128 13.58 10.45 -2.64
C PHE A 128 12.43 11.47 -2.61
N GLU A 129 12.67 12.71 -2.16
CA GLU A 129 11.61 13.71 -1.94
C GLU A 129 10.72 13.92 -3.16
N ALA A 130 11.32 14.17 -4.33
CA ALA A 130 10.56 14.44 -5.55
C ALA A 130 9.71 13.24 -5.99
N VAL A 131 10.29 12.02 -5.94
CA VAL A 131 9.58 10.81 -6.33
C VAL A 131 8.52 10.43 -5.29
N ALA A 132 8.80 10.62 -4.01
CA ALA A 132 7.82 10.39 -2.94
C ALA A 132 6.60 11.28 -3.14
N GLN A 133 6.80 12.58 -3.36
CA GLN A 133 5.72 13.53 -3.61
C GLN A 133 4.90 13.16 -4.85
N ALA A 134 5.55 12.80 -5.96
CA ALA A 134 4.87 12.39 -7.18
C ALA A 134 4.00 11.13 -6.96
N GLN A 135 4.54 10.12 -6.30
CA GLN A 135 3.83 8.87 -6.01
C GLN A 135 2.66 9.08 -5.03
N GLN A 136 2.86 9.88 -3.97
CA GLN A 136 1.80 10.22 -3.03
C GLN A 136 0.68 11.02 -3.70
N SER A 137 1.02 11.96 -4.57
CA SER A 137 0.02 12.72 -5.35
C SER A 137 -0.78 11.82 -6.30
N ALA A 138 -0.20 10.70 -6.73
CA ALA A 138 -0.89 9.66 -7.49
C ALA A 138 -1.69 8.67 -6.60
N GLY A 139 -1.70 8.88 -5.28
CA GLY A 139 -2.45 8.06 -4.32
C GLY A 139 -1.71 6.80 -3.84
N ALA A 140 -0.40 6.72 -4.06
CA ALA A 140 0.41 5.61 -3.57
C ALA A 140 0.78 5.79 -2.08
N THR A 141 0.85 4.67 -1.37
CA THR A 141 1.43 4.59 -0.02
C THR A 141 2.94 4.40 -0.15
N ILE A 142 3.73 5.18 0.62
CA ILE A 142 5.19 5.15 0.56
C ILE A 142 5.77 4.47 1.79
N SER A 143 6.77 3.62 1.56
CA SER A 143 7.67 3.11 2.60
C SER A 143 9.12 3.29 2.17
N ILE A 144 10.01 3.44 3.13
CA ILE A 144 11.45 3.55 2.91
C ILE A 144 12.15 2.31 3.47
N LEU A 145 13.01 1.72 2.67
CA LEU A 145 13.94 0.68 3.07
C LEU A 145 15.24 1.32 3.56
N VAL A 146 15.65 0.96 4.76
CA VAL A 146 16.86 1.48 5.40
C VAL A 146 17.71 0.33 5.90
N VAL A 147 19.02 0.45 5.76
CA VAL A 147 20.00 -0.44 6.38
C VAL A 147 20.92 0.33 7.30
N GLU A 148 21.40 -0.38 8.31
CA GLU A 148 22.41 0.09 9.25
C GLU A 148 23.42 -1.04 9.44
N ASP A 149 24.68 -0.74 9.16
CA ASP A 149 25.79 -1.65 9.34
C ASP A 149 26.37 -1.48 10.76
N ASP A 150 26.71 -2.59 11.43
CA ASP A 150 27.30 -2.53 12.76
C ASP A 150 28.69 -1.83 12.74
N ALA A 151 29.40 -1.85 11.59
CA ALA A 151 30.66 -1.15 11.40
C ALA A 151 30.50 0.37 11.17
N THR A 152 29.35 0.77 10.64
CA THR A 152 29.04 2.18 10.38
C THR A 152 27.60 2.43 10.82
N PRO A 153 27.34 2.70 12.11
CA PRO A 153 25.99 2.70 12.69
C PRO A 153 25.12 3.90 12.26
N ALA A 154 25.41 4.52 11.12
CA ALA A 154 24.55 5.52 10.51
C ALA A 154 23.51 4.85 9.60
N PRO A 155 22.20 5.01 9.88
CA PRO A 155 21.18 4.43 9.04
C PRO A 155 21.18 5.09 7.65
N ARG A 156 21.14 4.26 6.60
CA ARG A 156 21.20 4.70 5.21
C ARG A 156 19.98 4.20 4.45
N ALA A 157 19.27 5.10 3.78
CA ALA A 157 18.19 4.71 2.89
C ALA A 157 18.73 3.96 1.66
N LEU A 158 18.16 2.79 1.39
CA LEU A 158 18.46 1.98 0.20
C LEU A 158 17.47 2.20 -0.93
N ALA A 159 16.19 2.30 -0.61
CA ALA A 159 15.16 2.46 -1.62
C ALA A 159 13.88 3.07 -1.04
N LEU A 160 13.12 3.70 -1.92
CA LEU A 160 11.73 4.04 -1.73
C LEU A 160 10.86 2.96 -2.38
N LEU A 161 9.86 2.49 -1.65
CA LEU A 161 8.85 1.56 -2.13
C LEU A 161 7.51 2.30 -2.21
N ALA A 162 6.89 2.29 -3.38
CA ALA A 162 5.56 2.85 -3.61
C ALA A 162 4.55 1.72 -3.79
N PHE A 163 3.48 1.75 -3.01
CA PHE A 163 2.42 0.75 -3.05
C PHE A 163 1.12 1.39 -3.50
N GLY A 164 0.36 0.66 -4.28
CA GLY A 164 -0.98 1.06 -4.69
C GLY A 164 -1.90 -0.13 -4.80
N ASP A 165 -3.19 0.17 -4.81
CA ASP A 165 -4.23 -0.84 -4.92
C ASP A 165 -4.98 -0.59 -6.23
N GLU A 166 -5.20 -1.65 -7.01
CA GLU A 166 -5.85 -1.54 -8.31
C GLU A 166 -7.34 -1.25 -8.16
N PRO A 167 -7.91 -0.32 -8.93
CA PRO A 167 -9.35 -0.16 -9.01
C PRO A 167 -10.03 -1.46 -9.42
N LYS A 168 -11.15 -1.79 -8.80
CA LYS A 168 -11.94 -2.95 -9.23
C LYS A 168 -12.39 -2.80 -10.69
N PRO A 169 -12.42 -3.90 -11.45
CA PRO A 169 -13.06 -3.89 -12.75
C PRO A 169 -14.50 -3.38 -12.61
N GLY A 170 -14.83 -2.32 -13.34
CA GLY A 170 -16.17 -1.70 -13.29
C GLY A 170 -16.36 -0.59 -12.26
N ALA A 171 -15.41 -0.29 -11.36
CA ALA A 171 -15.53 0.83 -10.42
C ALA A 171 -15.74 2.16 -11.15
N ARG A 172 -14.97 2.41 -12.20
CA ARG A 172 -15.12 3.61 -13.04
C ARG A 172 -16.52 3.70 -13.66
N ALA A 173 -16.98 2.64 -14.30
CA ALA A 173 -18.30 2.60 -14.93
C ALA A 173 -19.43 2.77 -13.91
N ALA A 174 -19.27 2.26 -12.69
CA ALA A 174 -20.24 2.47 -11.62
C ALA A 174 -20.34 3.95 -11.22
N ILE A 175 -19.21 4.65 -11.07
CA ILE A 175 -19.15 6.08 -10.75
C ILE A 175 -19.77 6.90 -11.89
N GLU A 176 -19.41 6.62 -13.14
CA GLU A 176 -19.97 7.29 -14.32
C GLU A 176 -21.50 7.15 -14.39
N ARG A 177 -22.04 5.99 -14.07
CA ARG A 177 -23.49 5.73 -14.02
C ARG A 177 -24.19 6.50 -12.90
N LEU A 178 -23.54 6.74 -11.75
CA LEU A 178 -24.06 7.58 -10.68
C LEU A 178 -24.07 9.04 -11.13
N HIS A 179 -22.98 9.53 -11.71
CA HIS A 179 -22.90 10.90 -12.25
C HIS A 179 -23.95 11.15 -13.34
N ALA A 180 -24.19 10.21 -14.23
CA ALA A 180 -25.23 10.30 -15.26
C ALA A 180 -26.66 10.42 -14.68
N ARG A 181 -26.85 10.03 -13.41
CA ARG A 181 -28.11 10.18 -12.66
C ARG A 181 -28.15 11.42 -11.78
N GLY A 182 -27.15 12.30 -11.86
CA GLY A 182 -27.05 13.50 -11.04
C GLY A 182 -26.57 13.24 -9.61
N VAL A 183 -26.11 12.02 -9.30
CA VAL A 183 -25.61 11.66 -7.97
C VAL A 183 -24.14 12.04 -7.86
N ARG A 184 -23.79 12.83 -6.86
CA ARG A 184 -22.40 13.18 -6.54
C ARG A 184 -21.69 12.00 -5.87
N THR A 185 -20.40 11.87 -6.11
CA THR A 185 -19.57 10.87 -5.44
C THR A 185 -18.44 11.51 -4.66
N VAL A 186 -18.16 10.99 -3.47
CA VAL A 186 -17.07 11.39 -2.60
C VAL A 186 -16.27 10.15 -2.24
N MET A 187 -14.96 10.21 -2.30
CA MET A 187 -14.10 9.15 -1.81
C MET A 187 -13.61 9.49 -0.41
N ILE A 188 -13.78 8.55 0.52
CA ILE A 188 -13.25 8.63 1.87
C ILE A 188 -12.08 7.65 1.94
N SER A 189 -10.92 8.13 2.35
CA SER A 189 -9.73 7.31 2.55
C SER A 189 -9.16 7.59 3.93
N GLY A 190 -8.75 6.53 4.63
CA GLY A 190 -7.99 6.63 5.87
C GLY A 190 -6.49 6.89 5.64
N ASP A 191 -6.05 6.91 4.38
CA ASP A 191 -4.69 7.27 4.00
C ASP A 191 -4.55 8.80 4.05
N ASN A 192 -3.51 9.30 4.70
CA ASN A 192 -3.19 10.72 4.77
C ASN A 192 -2.75 11.25 3.41
#